data_ec0f2714be2e479962fc8e34f1a5ff44
#
_entry.id   ec0f2714be2e479962fc8e34f1a5ff44
#
_cell.length_a   1.000
_cell.length_b   1.000
_cell.length_c   1.000
_cell.angle_alpha   90.00
_cell.angle_beta   90.00
_cell.angle_gamma   90.00
#
_symmetry.space_group_name_H-M   'P 1'
#
loop_
_entity.id
_entity.type
_entity.pdbx_description
1 polymer ?
#
loop_
_entity_poly.entity_id
_entity_poly.type
_entity_poly.pdbx_seq_one_letter_code
_entity_poly.pdbx_strand_id
1 'polypeptide(L)'
;YGHSYKFVEKQLIFAVAGFIGMIILSRIDYRKLKKYVGLAMMVCIGLLVLVIIPGVGVNHNGATRWLNVGMEIQPSEFMKPVMALFVAAKSQEKQYDLRTFKGTLLMFVWIGIVGILMFLEPHVSGAIVICGIAGVVMLCAGAKWKNLFACAAMSVPFGVLYVMTDSVRRGRILTALNPFADSQSGGYQVIQGLYAIASGGIFGRGLGQSIQKRTFLPEPYNDYIFAVIC
;
A
#
# COMPACT_ATOMS: atom_id res chain seq x y z
N TYR A 1 -17.45 -22.94 -11.15
CA TYR A 1 -18.15 -21.79 -10.49
C TYR A 1 -18.89 -22.26 -9.23
N GLY A 2 -18.17 -22.85 -8.28
CA GLY A 2 -18.80 -23.59 -7.19
C GLY A 2 -19.24 -22.77 -5.96
N HIS A 3 -18.88 -21.50 -5.77
CA HIS A 3 -19.28 -20.73 -4.58
C HIS A 3 -19.28 -19.23 -4.87
N SER A 4 -20.34 -18.74 -5.51
CA SER A 4 -20.52 -17.31 -5.81
C SER A 4 -20.51 -16.41 -4.55
N TYR A 5 -20.87 -16.96 -3.38
CA TYR A 5 -20.95 -16.23 -2.12
C TYR A 5 -19.65 -16.24 -1.28
N LYS A 6 -18.65 -17.05 -1.65
CA LYS A 6 -17.41 -17.21 -0.85
C LYS A 6 -16.67 -15.88 -0.61
N PHE A 7 -16.65 -14.99 -1.59
CA PHE A 7 -16.05 -13.67 -1.45
C PHE A 7 -16.88 -12.77 -0.52
N VAL A 8 -18.20 -12.82 -0.65
CA VAL A 8 -19.14 -12.02 0.16
C VAL A 8 -19.06 -12.45 1.63
N GLU A 9 -19.04 -13.77 1.91
CA GLU A 9 -18.91 -14.29 3.28
C GLU A 9 -17.61 -13.82 3.95
N LYS A 10 -16.48 -13.96 3.26
CA LYS A 10 -15.19 -13.48 3.78
C LYS A 10 -15.21 -11.98 4.03
N GLN A 11 -15.70 -11.20 3.08
CA GLN A 11 -15.78 -9.74 3.20
C GLN A 11 -16.70 -9.33 4.36
N LEU A 12 -17.82 -10.01 4.55
CA LEU A 12 -18.74 -9.74 5.66
C LEU A 12 -18.10 -10.00 7.02
N ILE A 13 -17.39 -11.13 7.16
CA ILE A 13 -16.67 -11.48 8.40
C ILE A 13 -15.64 -10.39 8.73
N PHE A 14 -14.82 -9.98 7.76
CA PHE A 14 -13.82 -8.94 7.97
C PHE A 14 -14.44 -7.57 8.21
N ALA A 15 -15.56 -7.24 7.55
CA ALA A 15 -16.28 -5.99 7.78
C ALA A 15 -16.85 -5.92 9.21
N VAL A 16 -17.48 -7.00 9.69
CA VAL A 16 -18.00 -7.07 11.06
C VAL A 16 -16.87 -6.99 12.08
N ALA A 17 -15.79 -7.77 11.89
CA ALA A 17 -14.63 -7.72 12.76
C ALA A 17 -13.98 -6.33 12.79
N GLY A 18 -13.82 -5.69 11.63
CA GLY A 18 -13.31 -4.34 11.50
C GLY A 18 -14.20 -3.29 12.18
N PHE A 19 -15.52 -3.42 12.04
CA PHE A 19 -16.48 -2.53 12.70
C PHE A 19 -16.42 -2.66 14.22
N ILE A 20 -16.36 -3.88 14.75
CA ILE A 20 -16.18 -4.12 16.19
C ILE A 20 -14.84 -3.52 16.65
N GLY A 21 -13.75 -3.77 15.91
CA GLY A 21 -12.44 -3.19 16.20
C GLY A 21 -12.48 -1.66 16.24
N MET A 22 -13.17 -1.04 15.29
CA MET A 22 -13.37 0.42 15.24
C MET A 22 -14.08 0.94 16.49
N ILE A 23 -15.16 0.29 16.93
CA ILE A 23 -15.89 0.67 18.15
C ILE A 23 -14.99 0.53 19.38
N ILE A 24 -14.22 -0.56 19.50
CA ILE A 24 -13.31 -0.77 20.63
C ILE A 24 -12.23 0.32 20.64
N LEU A 25 -11.59 0.57 19.50
CA LEU A 25 -10.53 1.58 19.37
C LEU A 25 -11.04 3.00 19.61
N SER A 26 -12.28 3.31 19.24
CA SER A 26 -12.90 4.63 19.49
C SER A 26 -13.09 4.95 20.98
N ARG A 27 -13.12 3.92 21.83
CA ARG A 27 -13.19 4.06 23.31
C ARG A 27 -11.83 4.22 23.97
N ILE A 28 -10.74 3.99 23.25
CA ILE A 28 -9.38 4.07 23.78
C ILE A 28 -8.86 5.49 23.59
N ASP A 29 -8.38 6.11 24.66
CA ASP A 29 -7.69 7.39 24.57
C ASP A 29 -6.39 7.20 23.78
N TYR A 30 -6.31 7.82 22.58
CA TYR A 30 -5.16 7.76 21.70
C TYR A 30 -3.86 8.26 22.37
N ARG A 31 -3.96 9.12 23.40
CA ARG A 31 -2.80 9.62 24.15
C ARG A 31 -2.06 8.50 24.88
N LYS A 32 -2.78 7.45 25.31
CA LYS A 32 -2.19 6.26 25.91
C LYS A 32 -1.36 5.46 24.91
N LEU A 33 -1.73 5.50 23.63
CA LEU A 33 -1.00 4.81 22.57
C LEU A 33 0.41 5.37 22.38
N LYS A 34 0.65 6.65 22.70
CA LYS A 34 1.97 7.29 22.59
C LYS A 34 3.08 6.49 23.29
N LYS A 35 2.78 5.91 24.45
CA LYS A 35 3.74 5.11 25.22
C LYS A 35 4.21 3.85 24.47
N TYR A 36 3.34 3.27 23.66
CA TYR A 36 3.58 1.99 22.99
C TYR A 36 3.98 2.12 21.52
N VAL A 37 3.96 3.33 20.97
CA VAL A 37 4.22 3.59 19.54
C VAL A 37 5.61 3.13 19.11
N GLY A 38 6.64 3.35 19.94
CA GLY A 38 7.99 2.88 19.66
C GLY A 38 8.07 1.35 19.58
N LEU A 39 7.43 0.66 20.53
CA LEU A 39 7.35 -0.80 20.53
C LEU A 39 6.57 -1.30 19.31
N ALA A 40 5.42 -0.69 19.01
CA ALA A 40 4.62 -1.06 17.82
C ALA A 40 5.43 -0.89 16.52
N MET A 41 6.21 0.18 16.41
CA MET A 41 7.09 0.41 15.26
C MET A 41 8.15 -0.70 15.13
N MET A 42 8.81 -1.07 16.23
CA MET A 42 9.81 -2.15 16.24
C MET A 42 9.20 -3.50 15.88
N VAL A 43 8.00 -3.80 16.41
CA VAL A 43 7.26 -5.02 16.08
C VAL A 43 6.91 -5.06 14.59
N CYS A 44 6.38 -3.96 14.03
CA CYS A 44 6.06 -3.90 12.61
C CYS A 44 7.31 -4.04 11.72
N ILE A 45 8.43 -3.40 12.08
CA ILE A 45 9.71 -3.58 11.38
C ILE A 45 10.15 -5.05 11.46
N GLY A 46 10.05 -5.67 12.63
CA GLY A 46 10.38 -7.09 12.81
C GLY A 46 9.51 -8.00 11.92
N LEU A 47 8.20 -7.72 11.81
CA LEU A 47 7.30 -8.46 10.93
C LEU A 47 7.65 -8.27 9.44
N LEU A 48 8.02 -7.05 9.01
CA LEU A 48 8.50 -6.82 7.64
C LEU A 48 9.79 -7.60 7.36
N VAL A 49 10.74 -7.61 8.31
CA VAL A 49 11.97 -8.41 8.17
C VAL A 49 11.64 -9.91 8.06
N LEU A 50 10.69 -10.42 8.86
CA LEU A 50 10.27 -11.82 8.81
C LEU A 50 9.71 -12.23 7.44
N VAL A 51 8.98 -11.33 6.77
CA VAL A 51 8.46 -11.59 5.40
C VAL A 51 9.59 -11.82 4.40
N ILE A 52 10.70 -11.11 4.56
CA ILE A 52 11.85 -11.18 3.64
C ILE A 52 12.62 -12.50 3.80
N ILE A 53 12.52 -13.17 4.96
CA ILE A 53 13.23 -14.42 5.22
C ILE A 53 12.67 -15.54 4.33
N PRO A 54 13.54 -16.21 3.52
CA PRO A 54 13.12 -17.32 2.68
C PRO A 54 12.46 -18.44 3.50
N GLY A 55 11.29 -18.90 3.04
CA GLY A 55 10.55 -19.99 3.70
C GLY A 55 9.55 -19.54 4.77
N VAL A 56 9.54 -18.26 5.19
CA VAL A 56 8.57 -17.71 6.14
C VAL A 56 7.49 -16.93 5.43
N GLY A 57 7.87 -16.10 4.46
CA GLY A 57 6.95 -15.33 3.65
C GLY A 57 6.24 -16.16 2.58
N VAL A 58 4.97 -15.87 2.34
CA VAL A 58 4.17 -16.48 1.27
C VAL A 58 4.35 -15.67 -0.01
N ASN A 59 4.68 -16.37 -1.10
CA ASN A 59 4.87 -15.76 -2.41
C ASN A 59 3.56 -15.82 -3.22
N HIS A 60 3.05 -14.67 -3.63
CA HIS A 60 1.95 -14.54 -4.58
C HIS A 60 2.43 -13.74 -5.80
N ASN A 61 2.31 -14.34 -6.97
CA ASN A 61 2.64 -13.69 -8.26
C ASN A 61 4.05 -13.09 -8.32
N GLY A 62 5.05 -13.78 -7.73
CA GLY A 62 6.45 -13.36 -7.74
C GLY A 62 6.82 -12.30 -6.69
N ALA A 63 5.93 -12.01 -5.74
CA ALA A 63 6.21 -11.11 -4.63
C ALA A 63 5.87 -11.76 -3.29
N THR A 64 6.82 -11.71 -2.36
CA THR A 64 6.69 -12.25 -1.00
C THR A 64 6.28 -11.10 -0.09
N ARG A 65 4.99 -11.03 0.31
CA ARG A 65 4.44 -9.90 1.08
C ARG A 65 3.54 -10.32 2.23
N TRP A 66 3.28 -11.62 2.35
CA TRP A 66 2.31 -12.17 3.28
C TRP A 66 2.98 -13.13 4.26
N LEU A 67 2.48 -13.18 5.48
CA LEU A 67 2.84 -14.18 6.49
C LEU A 67 1.65 -15.12 6.68
N ASN A 68 1.91 -16.43 6.71
CA ASN A 68 0.88 -17.42 7.01
C ASN A 68 0.94 -17.77 8.50
N VAL A 69 0.00 -17.25 9.26
CA VAL A 69 -0.18 -17.56 10.70
C VAL A 69 -1.56 -18.17 10.92
N GLY A 70 -1.92 -19.17 10.07
CA GLY A 70 -3.28 -19.73 10.02
C GLY A 70 -4.23 -18.94 9.13
N MET A 71 -3.97 -17.67 8.92
CA MET A 71 -4.51 -16.80 7.87
C MET A 71 -3.38 -15.97 7.26
N GLU A 72 -3.54 -15.56 6.03
CA GLU A 72 -2.55 -14.71 5.36
C GLU A 72 -2.69 -13.27 5.86
N ILE A 73 -1.64 -12.79 6.51
CA ILE A 73 -1.56 -11.44 7.06
C ILE A 73 -0.46 -10.69 6.31
N GLN A 74 -0.75 -9.45 5.91
CA GLN A 74 0.22 -8.57 5.28
C GLN A 74 0.74 -7.53 6.28
N PRO A 75 2.00 -7.62 6.74
CA PRO A 75 2.54 -6.72 7.77
C PRO A 75 2.55 -5.24 7.38
N SER A 76 2.70 -4.93 6.11
CA SER A 76 2.66 -3.55 5.62
C SER A 76 1.31 -2.85 5.86
N GLU A 77 0.20 -3.57 6.01
CA GLU A 77 -1.09 -2.98 6.35
C GLU A 77 -1.10 -2.42 7.78
N PHE A 78 -0.46 -3.12 8.73
CA PHE A 78 -0.30 -2.64 10.10
C PHE A 78 0.73 -1.51 10.20
N MET A 79 1.73 -1.50 9.32
CA MET A 79 2.73 -0.44 9.29
C MET A 79 2.12 0.93 8.97
N LYS A 80 1.06 1.02 8.16
CA LYS A 80 0.41 2.29 7.79
C LYS A 80 -0.09 3.08 9.01
N PRO A 81 -1.00 2.53 9.85
CA PRO A 81 -1.46 3.24 11.05
C PRO A 81 -0.34 3.43 12.09
N VAL A 82 0.58 2.47 12.23
CA VAL A 82 1.70 2.59 13.16
C VAL A 82 2.64 3.72 12.74
N MET A 83 2.94 3.89 11.44
CA MET A 83 3.74 4.99 10.93
C MET A 83 3.08 6.34 11.21
N ALA A 84 1.77 6.47 10.99
CA ALA A 84 1.05 7.71 11.30
C ALA A 84 1.16 8.08 12.79
N LEU A 85 0.94 7.12 13.69
CA LEU A 85 1.05 7.31 15.13
C LEU A 85 2.48 7.60 15.56
N PHE A 86 3.47 6.94 14.95
CA PHE A 86 4.88 7.12 15.24
C PHE A 86 5.34 8.53 14.89
N VAL A 87 5.04 8.98 13.68
CA VAL A 87 5.38 10.35 13.23
C VAL A 87 4.71 11.39 14.13
N ALA A 88 3.41 11.22 14.42
CA ALA A 88 2.66 12.15 15.29
C ALA A 88 3.20 12.19 16.72
N ALA A 89 3.59 11.06 17.29
CA ALA A 89 4.14 10.99 18.64
C ALA A 89 5.56 11.57 18.72
N LYS A 90 6.42 11.18 17.76
CA LYS A 90 7.82 11.58 17.73
C LYS A 90 8.03 13.04 17.36
N SER A 91 7.16 13.65 16.56
CA SER A 91 7.21 15.08 16.22
C SER A 91 7.08 16.01 17.43
N GLN A 92 6.62 15.49 18.58
CA GLN A 92 6.53 16.24 19.83
C GLN A 92 7.85 16.24 20.64
N GLU A 93 8.80 15.41 20.27
CA GLU A 93 10.11 15.32 20.94
C GLU A 93 11.08 16.37 20.34
N LYS A 94 11.87 17.06 21.17
CA LYS A 94 12.79 18.11 20.73
C LYS A 94 13.79 17.67 19.66
N GLN A 95 14.24 16.43 19.69
CA GLN A 95 15.17 15.87 18.70
C GLN A 95 14.56 15.75 17.30
N TYR A 96 13.23 15.62 17.20
CA TYR A 96 12.46 15.52 15.95
C TYR A 96 11.73 16.83 15.63
N ASP A 97 12.30 17.99 16.00
CA ASP A 97 11.70 19.28 15.63
C ASP A 97 11.64 19.44 14.10
N LEU A 98 10.45 19.22 13.55
CA LEU A 98 10.18 19.23 12.10
C LEU A 98 10.31 20.63 11.48
N ARG A 99 10.46 21.69 12.28
CA ARG A 99 10.77 23.04 11.79
C ARG A 99 12.23 23.16 11.35
N THR A 100 13.09 22.27 11.85
CA THR A 100 14.51 22.20 11.50
C THR A 100 14.76 21.12 10.44
N PHE A 101 15.77 21.33 9.60
CA PHE A 101 16.16 20.33 8.61
C PHE A 101 16.62 19.02 9.28
N LYS A 102 17.40 19.12 10.36
CA LYS A 102 17.91 17.96 11.11
C LYS A 102 16.78 17.10 11.69
N GLY A 103 15.75 17.71 12.29
CA GLY A 103 14.61 16.96 12.84
C GLY A 103 13.79 16.28 11.74
N THR A 104 13.58 16.97 10.62
CA THR A 104 12.93 16.40 9.44
C THR A 104 13.74 15.21 8.90
N LEU A 105 15.05 15.35 8.76
CA LEU A 105 15.93 14.29 8.26
C LEU A 105 15.93 13.05 9.18
N LEU A 106 15.97 13.24 10.50
CA LEU A 106 15.88 12.14 11.47
C LEU A 106 14.56 11.37 11.33
N MET A 107 13.47 12.06 11.05
CA MET A 107 12.18 11.40 10.78
C MET A 107 12.23 10.63 9.47
N PHE A 108 12.85 11.19 8.42
CA PHE A 108 13.05 10.51 7.14
C PHE A 108 13.92 9.26 7.24
N VAL A 109 14.83 9.17 8.23
CA VAL A 109 15.59 7.92 8.48
C VAL A 109 14.66 6.77 8.81
N TRP A 110 13.67 6.98 9.69
CA TRP A 110 12.68 5.95 10.03
C TRP A 110 11.80 5.56 8.84
N ILE A 111 11.33 6.56 8.09
CA ILE A 111 10.56 6.35 6.86
C ILE A 111 11.41 5.58 5.84
N GLY A 112 12.70 5.93 5.72
CA GLY A 112 13.65 5.28 4.82
C GLY A 112 13.90 3.82 5.17
N ILE A 113 14.06 3.47 6.46
CA ILE A 113 14.21 2.08 6.91
C ILE A 113 13.00 1.26 6.46
N VAL A 114 11.78 1.75 6.73
CA VAL A 114 10.56 1.05 6.29
C VAL A 114 10.47 0.99 4.78
N GLY A 115 10.80 2.08 4.07
CA GLY A 115 10.82 2.13 2.62
C GLY A 115 11.77 1.09 2.01
N ILE A 116 12.99 0.96 2.54
CA ILE A 116 13.96 -0.04 2.09
C ILE A 116 13.43 -1.46 2.27
N LEU A 117 12.85 -1.77 3.44
CA LEU A 117 12.25 -3.09 3.68
C LEU A 117 11.12 -3.38 2.69
N MET A 118 10.26 -2.40 2.43
CA MET A 118 9.16 -2.53 1.47
C MET A 118 9.66 -2.68 0.01
N PHE A 119 10.80 -2.10 -0.32
CA PHE A 119 11.45 -2.33 -1.63
C PHE A 119 12.02 -3.74 -1.74
N LEU A 120 12.56 -4.31 -0.66
CA LEU A 120 13.02 -5.69 -0.61
C LEU A 120 11.86 -6.69 -0.74
N GLU A 121 10.64 -6.34 -0.30
CA GLU A 121 9.40 -7.12 -0.47
C GLU A 121 8.73 -6.96 -1.85
N PRO A 122 9.33 -6.40 -2.88
CA PRO A 122 8.80 -5.77 -4.10
C PRO A 122 7.40 -5.11 -3.93
N HIS A 123 7.24 -4.26 -2.89
CA HIS A 123 5.95 -3.62 -2.56
C HIS A 123 6.00 -2.09 -2.68
N VAL A 124 6.27 -1.61 -3.87
CA VAL A 124 6.46 -0.17 -4.16
C VAL A 124 5.21 0.66 -3.84
N SER A 125 4.02 0.16 -4.20
CA SER A 125 2.75 0.86 -3.94
C SER A 125 2.52 1.09 -2.45
N GLY A 126 2.77 0.07 -1.62
CA GLY A 126 2.69 0.20 -0.16
C GLY A 126 3.70 1.20 0.41
N ALA A 127 4.93 1.20 -0.11
CA ALA A 127 5.96 2.17 0.28
C ALA A 127 5.53 3.61 -0.02
N ILE A 128 4.99 3.88 -1.21
CA ILE A 128 4.47 5.21 -1.60
C ILE A 128 3.36 5.67 -0.65
N VAL A 129 2.42 4.79 -0.33
CA VAL A 129 1.31 5.11 0.59
C VAL A 129 1.84 5.43 1.99
N ILE A 130 2.77 4.65 2.54
CA ILE A 130 3.36 4.88 3.86
C ILE A 130 4.14 6.20 3.88
N CYS A 131 4.94 6.48 2.86
CA CYS A 131 5.64 7.75 2.70
C CYS A 131 4.66 8.93 2.61
N GLY A 132 3.57 8.78 1.87
CA GLY A 132 2.50 9.78 1.77
C GLY A 132 1.84 10.05 3.11
N ILE A 133 1.45 9.01 3.86
CA ILE A 133 0.90 9.14 5.21
C ILE A 133 1.87 9.88 6.12
N ALA A 134 3.13 9.45 6.16
CA ALA A 134 4.15 10.09 6.97
C ALA A 134 4.34 11.57 6.59
N GLY A 135 4.41 11.88 5.30
CA GLY A 135 4.56 13.24 4.80
C GLY A 135 3.40 14.16 5.20
N VAL A 136 2.15 13.68 5.06
CA VAL A 136 0.96 14.44 5.48
C VAL A 136 0.97 14.69 6.99
N VAL A 137 1.26 13.66 7.79
CA VAL A 137 1.33 13.82 9.26
C VAL A 137 2.46 14.78 9.66
N MET A 138 3.62 14.73 9.00
CA MET A 138 4.72 15.68 9.24
C MET A 138 4.29 17.12 8.91
N LEU A 139 3.55 17.34 7.83
CA LEU A 139 3.02 18.66 7.49
C LEU A 139 2.04 19.16 8.55
N CYS A 140 1.10 18.32 8.98
CA CYS A 140 0.18 18.65 10.07
C CYS A 140 0.90 18.96 11.39
N ALA A 141 2.06 18.33 11.62
CA ALA A 141 2.91 18.57 12.78
C ALA A 141 3.82 19.82 12.65
N GLY A 142 3.71 20.57 11.54
CA GLY A 142 4.40 21.85 11.34
C GLY A 142 5.74 21.74 10.61
N ALA A 143 5.97 20.66 9.85
CA ALA A 143 7.14 20.54 9.00
C ALA A 143 7.14 21.64 7.93
N LYS A 144 8.33 22.23 7.68
CA LYS A 144 8.50 23.17 6.58
C LYS A 144 8.51 22.45 5.25
N TRP A 145 7.72 22.90 4.29
CA TRP A 145 7.68 22.36 2.93
C TRP A 145 9.06 22.21 2.30
N LYS A 146 9.92 23.21 2.46
CA LYS A 146 11.31 23.18 1.95
C LYS A 146 12.10 21.99 2.46
N ASN A 147 12.00 21.68 3.76
CA ASN A 147 12.70 20.54 4.36
C ASN A 147 12.15 19.22 3.87
N LEU A 148 10.83 19.13 3.75
CA LEU A 148 10.15 17.92 3.26
C LEU A 148 10.55 17.62 1.82
N PHE A 149 10.47 18.63 0.94
CA PHE A 149 10.87 18.47 -0.47
C PHE A 149 12.36 18.16 -0.61
N ALA A 150 13.23 18.77 0.20
CA ALA A 150 14.66 18.46 0.18
C ALA A 150 14.92 16.99 0.54
N CYS A 151 14.30 16.49 1.63
CA CYS A 151 14.44 15.09 2.02
C CYS A 151 13.80 14.13 0.99
N ALA A 152 12.64 14.48 0.43
CA ALA A 152 12.00 13.70 -0.63
C ALA A 152 12.88 13.66 -1.89
N ALA A 153 13.44 14.80 -2.31
CA ALA A 153 14.34 14.87 -3.45
C ALA A 153 15.61 14.01 -3.27
N MET A 154 16.12 13.91 -2.04
CA MET A 154 17.25 13.01 -1.73
C MET A 154 16.89 11.52 -1.91
N SER A 155 15.63 11.13 -1.76
CA SER A 155 15.17 9.75 -1.93
C SER A 155 14.86 9.38 -3.39
N VAL A 156 14.58 10.36 -4.26
CA VAL A 156 14.24 10.15 -5.67
C VAL A 156 15.30 9.35 -6.44
N PRO A 157 16.61 9.66 -6.36
CA PRO A 157 17.64 8.89 -7.08
C PRO A 157 17.60 7.40 -6.72
N PHE A 158 17.38 7.05 -5.46
CA PHE A 158 17.29 5.66 -5.02
C PHE A 158 16.04 4.98 -5.60
N GLY A 159 14.90 5.66 -5.64
CA GLY A 159 13.68 5.15 -6.26
C GLY A 159 13.86 4.93 -7.77
N VAL A 160 14.47 5.88 -8.48
CA VAL A 160 14.78 5.76 -9.92
C VAL A 160 15.72 4.59 -10.17
N LEU A 161 16.83 4.49 -9.41
CA LEU A 161 17.77 3.38 -9.53
C LEU A 161 17.06 2.05 -9.32
N TYR A 162 16.23 1.93 -8.29
CA TYR A 162 15.47 0.71 -7.99
C TYR A 162 14.53 0.29 -9.14
N VAL A 163 13.87 1.23 -9.79
CA VAL A 163 13.02 0.95 -10.96
C VAL A 163 13.85 0.55 -12.17
N MET A 164 14.98 1.23 -12.40
CA MET A 164 15.82 1.00 -13.57
C MET A 164 16.58 -0.34 -13.53
N THR A 165 16.80 -0.92 -12.36
CA THR A 165 17.50 -2.21 -12.21
C THR A 165 16.67 -3.42 -12.61
N ASP A 166 15.35 -3.28 -12.77
CA ASP A 166 14.46 -4.41 -13.04
C ASP A 166 13.59 -4.15 -14.27
N SER A 167 13.68 -5.04 -15.27
CA SER A 167 12.92 -4.96 -16.52
C SER A 167 11.40 -5.03 -16.31
N VAL A 168 10.95 -5.83 -15.34
CA VAL A 168 9.51 -5.96 -15.02
C VAL A 168 8.94 -4.65 -14.47
N ARG A 169 9.68 -3.97 -13.58
CA ARG A 169 9.26 -2.69 -13.00
C ARG A 169 9.23 -1.58 -14.05
N ARG A 170 10.26 -1.53 -14.92
CA ARG A 170 10.27 -0.61 -16.06
C ARG A 170 9.09 -0.87 -17.00
N GLY A 171 8.83 -2.15 -17.31
CA GLY A 171 7.70 -2.55 -18.13
C GLY A 171 6.38 -2.03 -17.57
N ARG A 172 6.13 -2.15 -16.27
CA ARG A 172 4.90 -1.64 -15.64
C ARG A 172 4.71 -0.13 -15.79
N ILE A 173 5.78 0.66 -15.69
CA ILE A 173 5.72 2.11 -15.91
C ILE A 173 5.42 2.43 -17.38
N LEU A 174 6.09 1.77 -18.32
CA LEU A 174 5.86 1.95 -19.75
C LEU A 174 4.44 1.56 -20.13
N THR A 175 3.94 0.45 -19.60
CA THR A 175 2.55 0.00 -19.79
C THR A 175 1.55 0.99 -19.22
N ALA A 176 1.83 1.60 -18.08
CA ALA A 176 0.94 2.62 -17.49
C ALA A 176 0.88 3.89 -18.34
N LEU A 177 1.98 4.26 -19.01
CA LEU A 177 2.04 5.43 -19.91
C LEU A 177 1.43 5.14 -21.29
N ASN A 178 1.66 3.95 -21.83
CA ASN A 178 1.10 3.53 -23.12
C ASN A 178 0.76 2.03 -23.11
N PRO A 179 -0.44 1.65 -22.64
CA PRO A 179 -0.85 0.25 -22.57
C PRO A 179 -0.98 -0.41 -23.94
N PHE A 180 -1.21 0.38 -24.99
CA PHE A 180 -1.39 -0.15 -26.35
C PHE A 180 -0.07 -0.59 -27.02
N ALA A 181 1.08 -0.16 -26.51
CA ALA A 181 2.38 -0.58 -27.04
C ALA A 181 2.66 -2.07 -26.77
N ASP A 182 2.06 -2.64 -25.72
CA ASP A 182 2.20 -4.06 -25.33
C ASP A 182 0.83 -4.66 -25.01
N SER A 183 -0.02 -4.73 -26.03
CA SER A 183 -1.43 -5.11 -25.92
C SER A 183 -1.67 -6.60 -25.59
N GLN A 184 -0.66 -7.45 -25.74
CA GLN A 184 -0.79 -8.91 -25.55
C GLN A 184 -0.23 -9.42 -24.22
N SER A 185 0.56 -8.62 -23.50
CA SER A 185 1.13 -9.01 -22.21
C SER A 185 0.79 -8.01 -21.09
N GLY A 186 1.68 -7.10 -20.75
CA GLY A 186 1.51 -6.17 -19.65
C GLY A 186 0.33 -5.20 -19.82
N GLY A 187 0.07 -4.75 -21.04
CA GLY A 187 -1.04 -3.84 -21.37
C GLY A 187 -2.41 -4.50 -21.47
N TYR A 188 -2.46 -5.81 -21.69
CA TYR A 188 -3.71 -6.54 -21.93
C TYR A 188 -4.77 -6.27 -20.87
N GLN A 189 -4.40 -6.41 -19.61
CA GLN A 189 -5.32 -6.23 -18.47
C GLN A 189 -5.89 -4.81 -18.41
N VAL A 190 -5.05 -3.79 -18.63
CA VAL A 190 -5.47 -2.38 -18.64
C VAL A 190 -6.42 -2.10 -19.80
N ILE A 191 -6.09 -2.59 -21.00
CA ILE A 191 -6.91 -2.41 -22.22
C ILE A 191 -8.27 -3.09 -22.04
N GLN A 192 -8.33 -4.31 -21.53
CA GLN A 192 -9.60 -5.00 -21.28
C GLN A 192 -10.45 -4.29 -20.22
N GLY A 193 -9.82 -3.69 -19.20
CA GLY A 193 -10.50 -2.84 -18.25
C GLY A 193 -11.10 -1.59 -18.89
N LEU A 194 -10.36 -0.92 -19.76
CA LEU A 194 -10.85 0.23 -20.52
C LEU A 194 -11.99 -0.15 -21.47
N TYR A 195 -11.90 -1.29 -22.14
CA TYR A 195 -13.00 -1.81 -22.99
C TYR A 195 -14.25 -2.13 -22.16
N ALA A 196 -14.09 -2.67 -20.93
CA ALA A 196 -15.22 -2.89 -20.04
C ALA A 196 -15.95 -1.59 -19.73
N ILE A 197 -15.22 -0.54 -19.30
CA ILE A 197 -15.78 0.77 -19.00
C ILE A 197 -16.42 1.40 -20.26
N ALA A 198 -15.71 1.42 -21.37
CA ALA A 198 -16.22 2.00 -22.63
C ALA A 198 -17.49 1.30 -23.11
N SER A 199 -17.58 -0.02 -22.94
CA SER A 199 -18.75 -0.81 -23.37
C SER A 199 -19.98 -0.60 -22.51
N GLY A 200 -19.83 -0.10 -21.28
CA GLY A 200 -20.93 0.17 -20.37
C GLY A 200 -21.61 1.51 -20.61
N GLY A 201 -20.89 2.49 -21.18
CA GLY A 201 -21.40 3.84 -21.37
C GLY A 201 -21.74 4.52 -20.04
N ILE A 202 -22.74 5.42 -20.06
CA ILE A 202 -23.12 6.20 -18.86
C ILE A 202 -24.00 5.37 -17.89
N PHE A 203 -24.84 4.47 -18.40
CA PHE A 203 -25.81 3.73 -17.61
C PHE A 203 -25.41 2.28 -17.29
N GLY A 204 -24.28 1.84 -17.81
CA GLY A 204 -23.82 0.46 -17.71
C GLY A 204 -24.64 -0.51 -18.56
N ARG A 205 -24.24 -1.79 -18.56
CA ARG A 205 -24.95 -2.86 -19.31
C ARG A 205 -26.01 -3.58 -18.50
N GLY A 206 -26.16 -3.26 -17.23
CA GLY A 206 -27.06 -3.92 -16.29
C GLY A 206 -26.35 -4.96 -15.42
N LEU A 207 -26.97 -5.29 -14.30
CA LEU A 207 -26.41 -6.20 -13.29
C LEU A 207 -26.03 -7.55 -13.88
N GLY A 208 -24.77 -7.92 -13.72
CA GLY A 208 -24.22 -9.20 -14.16
C GLY A 208 -23.98 -9.36 -15.66
N GLN A 209 -24.25 -8.33 -16.50
CA GLN A 209 -24.17 -8.39 -17.97
C GLN A 209 -22.80 -7.97 -18.52
N SER A 210 -21.81 -7.73 -17.71
CA SER A 210 -20.44 -7.41 -18.15
C SER A 210 -19.86 -8.56 -18.97
N ILE A 211 -19.56 -8.30 -20.25
CA ILE A 211 -18.98 -9.29 -21.18
C ILE A 211 -17.52 -9.56 -20.80
N GLN A 212 -16.77 -8.50 -20.48
CA GLN A 212 -15.34 -8.59 -20.19
C GLN A 212 -15.04 -9.44 -18.93
N LYS A 213 -15.95 -9.44 -17.95
CA LYS A 213 -15.89 -10.26 -16.75
C LYS A 213 -15.81 -11.76 -17.03
N ARG A 214 -16.42 -12.24 -18.13
CA ARG A 214 -16.62 -13.69 -18.35
C ARG A 214 -15.35 -14.40 -18.82
N THR A 215 -14.53 -13.78 -19.66
CA THR A 215 -13.40 -14.47 -20.31
C THR A 215 -12.18 -13.59 -20.58
N PHE A 216 -12.33 -12.28 -20.66
CA PHE A 216 -11.28 -11.39 -21.19
C PHE A 216 -10.49 -10.64 -20.11
N LEU A 217 -11.11 -10.33 -18.95
CA LEU A 217 -10.49 -9.53 -17.91
C LEU A 217 -9.85 -10.43 -16.84
N PRO A 218 -8.52 -10.41 -16.67
CA PRO A 218 -7.85 -11.08 -15.57
C PRO A 218 -8.25 -10.42 -14.24
N GLU A 219 -8.44 -11.23 -13.18
CA GLU A 219 -8.79 -10.79 -11.82
C GLU A 219 -9.92 -9.74 -11.75
N PRO A 220 -11.08 -10.01 -12.39
CA PRO A 220 -12.16 -9.02 -12.51
C PRO A 220 -12.78 -8.64 -11.16
N TYR A 221 -12.67 -9.50 -10.15
CA TYR A 221 -13.28 -9.31 -8.82
C TYR A 221 -12.39 -8.53 -7.84
N ASN A 222 -11.10 -8.47 -8.09
CA ASN A 222 -10.12 -7.84 -7.22
C ASN A 222 -9.65 -6.50 -7.81
N ASP A 223 -8.89 -6.57 -8.91
CA ASP A 223 -8.17 -5.41 -9.44
C ASP A 223 -9.04 -4.50 -10.31
N TYR A 224 -10.09 -5.05 -10.94
CA TYR A 224 -10.92 -4.34 -11.92
C TYR A 224 -12.41 -4.35 -11.59
N ILE A 225 -12.75 -4.42 -10.30
CA ILE A 225 -14.16 -4.44 -9.87
C ILE A 225 -14.91 -3.21 -10.37
N PHE A 226 -14.29 -2.03 -10.41
CA PHE A 226 -14.88 -0.81 -10.93
C PHE A 226 -15.25 -0.96 -12.41
N ALA A 227 -14.35 -1.50 -13.23
CA ALA A 227 -14.62 -1.75 -14.66
C ALA A 227 -15.71 -2.80 -14.90
N VAL A 228 -15.96 -3.68 -13.92
CA VAL A 228 -17.05 -4.66 -13.97
C VAL A 228 -18.39 -4.05 -13.59
N ILE A 229 -18.38 -3.02 -12.72
CA ILE A 229 -19.58 -2.29 -12.28
C ILE A 229 -20.09 -1.36 -13.38
N CYS A 230 -19.17 -0.70 -14.12
CA CYS A 230 -19.52 0.12 -15.29
C CYS A 230 -20.05 -0.72 -16.45
#